data_63cb380d9d0d2039204952f51475d62f
#
_entry.id   63cb380d9d0d2039204952f51475d62f
#
_cell.length_a   1.000
_cell.length_b   1.000
_cell.length_c   1.000
_cell.angle_alpha   90.00
_cell.angle_beta   90.00
_cell.angle_gamma   90.00
#
_symmetry.space_group_name_H-M   'P 1'
#
loop_
_entity.id
_entity.type
_entity.pdbx_description
1 polymer ?
#
loop_
_entity_poly.entity_id
_entity_poly.type
_entity_poly.pdbx_seq_one_letter_code
_entity_poly.pdbx_strand_id
1 'polypeptide(L)'
;DKKGIICKKGIPVDDFLKVNAQSFGRQGLAVKGDEQLLKRLIECCCLRNQGELWGAYDPAGQLHAAIFVVWQKSSAYYLAGGEDPALRSSGAGSLLMWEAICSVSRFTDRFDFEGSMLEGVEHYFRKFGTIQTPYFTITRGKMCLLYRAWLKLGKFVTKQHDERDDNRKI
;
A
#
# COMPACT_ATOMS: atom_id res chain seq x y z
N ASP A 1 20.41 6.62 -8.43
CA ASP A 1 19.09 7.21 -8.69
C ASP A 1 19.12 7.94 -10.04
N LYS A 2 18.38 7.44 -11.03
CA LYS A 2 18.40 7.97 -12.40
C LYS A 2 17.62 9.31 -12.57
N LYS A 3 16.90 9.77 -11.56
CA LYS A 3 16.00 10.94 -11.64
C LYS A 3 16.16 11.94 -10.49
N GLY A 4 17.19 11.80 -9.65
CA GLY A 4 17.43 12.70 -8.52
C GLY A 4 16.35 12.66 -7.43
N ILE A 5 15.62 11.53 -7.29
CA ILE A 5 14.59 11.37 -6.26
C ILE A 5 15.23 11.34 -4.87
N ILE A 6 14.67 12.11 -3.96
CA ILE A 6 15.09 12.23 -2.56
C ILE A 6 13.99 11.70 -1.66
N CYS A 7 14.32 10.73 -0.80
CA CYS A 7 13.40 10.21 0.22
C CYS A 7 13.52 11.01 1.52
N LYS A 8 12.40 11.43 2.08
CA LYS A 8 12.30 12.17 3.34
C LYS A 8 11.41 11.48 4.33
N LYS A 9 11.74 11.56 5.61
CA LYS A 9 10.93 11.12 6.76
C LYS A 9 10.13 12.28 7.33
N GLY A 10 9.06 11.94 8.06
CA GLY A 10 8.27 12.93 8.79
C GLY A 10 7.54 13.92 7.89
N ILE A 11 7.04 13.46 6.74
CA ILE A 11 6.28 14.32 5.86
C ILE A 11 4.92 14.68 6.47
N PRO A 12 4.30 15.82 6.08
CA PRO A 12 2.98 16.20 6.57
C PRO A 12 1.93 15.13 6.29
N VAL A 13 1.04 14.88 7.26
CA VAL A 13 -0.04 13.89 7.14
C VAL A 13 -0.96 14.22 5.97
N ASP A 14 -1.26 15.49 5.75
CA ASP A 14 -2.16 15.92 4.67
C ASP A 14 -1.55 15.65 3.28
N ASP A 15 -0.23 15.78 3.11
CA ASP A 15 0.47 15.43 1.87
C ASP A 15 0.39 13.92 1.60
N PHE A 16 0.58 13.10 2.64
CA PHE A 16 0.41 11.66 2.56
C PHE A 16 -1.02 11.29 2.16
N LEU A 17 -2.03 11.84 2.83
CA LEU A 17 -3.44 11.54 2.56
C LEU A 17 -3.83 11.88 1.11
N LYS A 18 -3.34 13.00 0.59
CA LYS A 18 -3.58 13.43 -0.79
C LYS A 18 -3.06 12.39 -1.81
N VAL A 19 -1.82 11.93 -1.66
CA VAL A 19 -1.21 10.94 -2.56
C VAL A 19 -1.85 9.57 -2.39
N ASN A 20 -2.18 9.18 -1.15
CA ASN A 20 -2.86 7.93 -0.87
C ASN A 20 -4.25 7.88 -1.53
N ALA A 21 -5.05 8.95 -1.46
CA ALA A 21 -6.36 9.05 -2.09
C ALA A 21 -6.29 8.92 -3.62
N GLN A 22 -5.28 9.50 -4.27
CA GLN A 22 -5.07 9.40 -5.71
C GLN A 22 -4.84 7.95 -6.18
N SER A 23 -4.15 7.15 -5.38
CA SER A 23 -3.90 5.73 -5.69
C SER A 23 -5.18 4.89 -5.67
N PHE A 24 -6.10 5.15 -4.74
CA PHE A 24 -7.39 4.46 -4.67
C PHE A 24 -8.33 4.86 -5.81
N GLY A 25 -8.38 6.14 -6.15
CA GLY A 25 -9.19 6.64 -7.28
C GLY A 25 -8.83 5.96 -8.61
N ARG A 26 -7.54 5.71 -8.86
CA ARG A 26 -7.07 5.00 -10.04
C ARG A 26 -7.50 3.54 -10.10
N GLN A 27 -7.56 2.87 -8.97
CA GLN A 27 -7.96 1.45 -8.89
C GLN A 27 -9.48 1.27 -8.97
N GLY A 28 -10.26 2.34 -9.17
CA GLY A 28 -11.72 2.30 -9.13
C GLY A 28 -12.28 1.88 -7.77
N LEU A 29 -11.43 1.89 -6.76
CA LEU A 29 -11.79 1.58 -5.37
C LEU A 29 -12.17 2.89 -4.71
N ALA A 30 -13.38 2.97 -4.19
CA ALA A 30 -13.71 4.02 -3.22
C ALA A 30 -12.73 3.88 -2.04
N VAL A 31 -12.21 4.99 -1.52
CA VAL A 31 -11.44 4.98 -0.28
C VAL A 31 -12.30 4.29 0.78
N LYS A 32 -12.07 2.99 0.98
CA LYS A 32 -12.77 2.20 1.97
C LYS A 32 -12.12 2.48 3.32
N GLY A 33 -12.51 3.57 3.93
CA GLY A 33 -12.01 3.91 5.25
C GLY A 33 -12.33 5.35 5.60
N ASP A 34 -12.45 5.59 6.85
CA ASP A 34 -12.57 6.95 7.38
C ASP A 34 -11.16 7.58 7.32
N GLU A 35 -10.98 8.57 6.43
CA GLU A 35 -9.74 9.34 6.32
C GLU A 35 -9.33 9.94 7.66
N GLN A 36 -10.33 10.35 8.47
CA GLN A 36 -10.07 10.84 9.82
C GLN A 36 -9.54 9.75 10.75
N LEU A 37 -10.01 8.51 10.58
CA LEU A 37 -9.48 7.37 11.35
C LEU A 37 -8.02 7.10 10.97
N LEU A 38 -7.70 7.11 9.67
CA LEU A 38 -6.32 6.95 9.20
C LEU A 38 -5.43 8.07 9.72
N LYS A 39 -5.89 9.33 9.67
CA LYS A 39 -5.16 10.47 10.20
C LYS A 39 -4.85 10.30 11.70
N ARG A 40 -5.85 9.95 12.50
CA ARG A 40 -5.68 9.69 13.95
C ARG A 40 -4.71 8.54 14.21
N LEU A 41 -4.80 7.46 13.42
CA LEU A 41 -3.89 6.32 13.55
C LEU A 41 -2.43 6.74 13.29
N ILE A 42 -2.19 7.49 12.22
CA ILE A 42 -0.87 8.04 11.89
C ILE A 42 -0.34 8.88 13.06
N GLU A 43 -1.13 9.85 13.51
CA GLU A 43 -0.76 10.74 14.62
C GLU A 43 -0.43 9.96 15.90
N CYS A 44 -1.27 8.99 16.27
CA CYS A 44 -1.04 8.15 17.44
C CYS A 44 0.23 7.30 17.34
N CYS A 45 0.50 6.69 16.18
CA CYS A 45 1.71 5.89 15.98
C CYS A 45 2.97 6.75 15.98
N CYS A 46 2.94 7.90 15.32
CA CYS A 46 4.07 8.84 15.30
C CYS A 46 4.39 9.38 16.69
N LEU A 47 3.38 9.78 17.47
CA LEU A 47 3.55 10.25 18.86
C LEU A 47 4.18 9.20 19.79
N ARG A 48 3.96 7.92 19.50
CA ARG A 48 4.52 6.79 20.27
C ARG A 48 5.87 6.31 19.74
N ASN A 49 6.43 6.96 18.72
CA ASN A 49 7.61 6.46 18.00
C ASN A 49 7.45 5.02 17.47
N GLN A 50 6.23 4.66 17.06
CA GLN A 50 5.87 3.34 16.51
C GLN A 50 5.38 3.44 15.07
N GLY A 51 5.57 4.55 14.41
CA GLY A 51 5.22 4.76 13.02
C GLY A 51 5.86 6.00 12.44
N GLU A 52 6.05 6.00 11.14
CA GLU A 52 6.61 7.14 10.41
C GLU A 52 6.03 7.25 9.01
N LEU A 53 5.82 8.47 8.58
CA LEU A 53 5.48 8.83 7.22
C LEU A 53 6.74 9.11 6.41
N TRP A 54 6.78 8.59 5.20
CA TRP A 54 7.87 8.78 4.26
C TRP A 54 7.35 9.34 2.96
N GLY A 55 8.14 10.21 2.32
CA GLY A 55 7.81 10.78 1.01
C GLY A 55 9.02 10.79 0.08
N ALA A 56 8.79 10.53 -1.19
CA ALA A 56 9.78 10.61 -2.25
C ALA A 56 9.50 11.83 -3.13
N TYR A 57 10.47 12.72 -3.22
CA TYR A 57 10.38 14.01 -3.92
C TYR A 57 11.39 14.07 -5.06
N ASP A 58 11.02 14.76 -6.13
CA ASP A 58 11.96 15.15 -7.17
C ASP A 58 12.78 16.40 -6.76
N PRO A 59 13.78 16.81 -7.56
CA PRO A 59 14.54 18.02 -7.31
C PRO A 59 13.72 19.32 -7.31
N ALA A 60 12.57 19.32 -7.97
CA ALA A 60 11.64 20.46 -7.97
C ALA A 60 10.75 20.52 -6.71
N GLY A 61 10.85 19.51 -5.84
CA GLY A 61 10.07 19.41 -4.60
C GLY A 61 8.68 18.80 -4.78
N GLN A 62 8.40 18.19 -5.95
CA GLN A 62 7.13 17.50 -6.18
C GLN A 62 7.12 16.13 -5.50
N LEU A 63 6.05 15.82 -4.78
CA LEU A 63 5.86 14.53 -4.10
C LEU A 63 5.36 13.48 -5.09
N HIS A 64 6.17 12.45 -5.33
CA HIS A 64 5.88 11.34 -6.25
C HIS A 64 5.19 10.15 -5.58
N ALA A 65 5.62 9.83 -4.37
CA ALA A 65 5.12 8.70 -3.60
C ALA A 65 5.18 8.99 -2.12
N ALA A 66 4.25 8.40 -1.36
CA ALA A 66 4.25 8.47 0.09
C ALA A 66 3.83 7.13 0.67
N ILE A 67 4.44 6.74 1.80
CA ILE A 67 4.14 5.51 2.53
C ILE A 67 4.07 5.77 4.03
N PHE A 68 3.26 4.95 4.70
CA PHE A 68 3.17 4.89 6.14
C PHE A 68 3.62 3.52 6.62
N VAL A 69 4.67 3.50 7.43
CA VAL A 69 5.26 2.29 8.02
C VAL A 69 5.09 2.38 9.53
N VAL A 70 4.60 1.31 10.12
CA VAL A 70 4.48 1.17 11.58
C VAL A 70 5.34 0.01 12.06
N TRP A 71 5.69 0.00 13.34
CA TRP A 71 6.47 -1.08 13.93
C TRP A 71 6.09 -1.37 15.37
N GLN A 72 6.26 -2.62 15.75
CA GLN A 72 6.09 -3.08 17.12
C GLN A 72 7.10 -4.20 17.40
N LYS A 73 7.87 -4.07 18.48
CA LYS A 73 8.93 -5.01 18.84
C LYS A 73 9.91 -5.21 17.67
N SER A 74 10.01 -6.44 17.15
CA SER A 74 10.94 -6.82 16.09
C SER A 74 10.35 -6.80 14.67
N SER A 75 9.11 -6.34 14.50
CA SER A 75 8.42 -6.34 13.20
C SER A 75 7.99 -4.95 12.77
N ALA A 76 8.21 -4.62 11.51
CA ALA A 76 7.68 -3.43 10.85
C ALA A 76 6.64 -3.84 9.78
N TYR A 77 5.68 -2.96 9.52
CA TYR A 77 4.54 -3.22 8.64
C TYR A 77 4.33 -2.05 7.69
N TYR A 78 4.20 -2.34 6.40
CA TYR A 78 3.72 -1.38 5.42
C TYR A 78 2.20 -1.28 5.53
N LEU A 79 1.71 -0.22 6.15
CA LEU A 79 0.29 -0.11 6.47
C LEU A 79 -0.52 0.57 5.37
N ALA A 80 0.02 1.61 4.78
CA ALA A 80 -0.65 2.34 3.70
C ALA A 80 0.35 3.10 2.85
N GLY A 81 -0.03 3.43 1.61
CA GLY A 81 0.79 4.26 0.74
C GLY A 81 0.15 4.50 -0.62
N GLY A 82 0.77 5.38 -1.37
CA GLY A 82 0.34 5.73 -2.70
C GLY A 82 1.42 6.38 -3.53
N GLU A 83 1.13 6.48 -4.82
CA GLU A 83 1.96 7.17 -5.79
C GLU A 83 1.09 8.11 -6.63
N ASP A 84 1.62 9.25 -7.00
CA ASP A 84 1.00 10.10 -8.02
C ASP A 84 0.94 9.31 -9.34
N PRO A 85 -0.26 9.07 -9.90
CA PRO A 85 -0.42 8.29 -11.12
C PRO A 85 0.37 8.84 -12.31
N ALA A 86 0.54 10.16 -12.40
CA ALA A 86 1.27 10.82 -13.48
C ALA A 86 2.80 10.64 -13.36
N LEU A 87 3.30 10.34 -12.16
CA LEU A 87 4.73 10.31 -11.84
C LEU A 87 5.28 8.90 -11.58
N ARG A 88 4.46 7.86 -11.70
CA ARG A 88 4.86 6.46 -11.42
C ARG A 88 6.08 5.97 -12.19
N SER A 89 6.27 6.45 -13.42
CA SER A 89 7.42 6.09 -14.24
C SER A 89 8.77 6.52 -13.66
N SER A 90 8.77 7.32 -12.58
CA SER A 90 9.98 7.76 -11.89
C SER A 90 10.66 6.64 -11.10
N GLY A 91 9.91 5.60 -10.68
CA GLY A 91 10.37 4.56 -9.78
C GLY A 91 10.50 5.00 -8.32
N ALA A 92 9.96 6.18 -8.00
CA ALA A 92 10.05 6.79 -6.66
C ALA A 92 9.46 5.92 -5.56
N GLY A 93 8.31 5.24 -5.83
CA GLY A 93 7.69 4.35 -4.86
C GLY A 93 8.56 3.15 -4.49
N SER A 94 9.26 2.57 -5.46
CA SER A 94 10.17 1.45 -5.20
C SER A 94 11.41 1.89 -4.41
N LEU A 95 11.99 3.04 -4.73
CA LEU A 95 13.09 3.61 -3.98
C LEU A 95 12.65 3.92 -2.55
N LEU A 96 11.51 4.58 -2.37
CA LEU A 96 10.97 4.94 -1.07
C LEU A 96 10.73 3.72 -0.18
N MET A 97 10.14 2.67 -0.74
CA MET A 97 9.92 1.41 -0.02
C MET A 97 11.24 0.78 0.42
N TRP A 98 12.24 0.75 -0.46
CA TRP A 98 13.56 0.22 -0.13
C TRP A 98 14.25 1.02 0.98
N GLU A 99 14.22 2.34 0.90
CA GLU A 99 14.78 3.22 1.93
C GLU A 99 14.11 3.03 3.29
N ALA A 100 12.78 2.85 3.29
CA ALA A 100 12.04 2.56 4.52
C ALA A 100 12.44 1.21 5.11
N ILE A 101 12.54 0.14 4.30
CA ILE A 101 13.01 -1.18 4.73
C ILE A 101 14.41 -1.07 5.35
N CYS A 102 15.36 -0.44 4.66
CA CYS A 102 16.72 -0.24 5.15
C CYS A 102 16.77 0.55 6.47
N SER A 103 15.87 1.51 6.63
CA SER A 103 15.81 2.31 7.84
C SER A 103 15.31 1.51 9.04
N VAL A 104 14.19 0.79 8.89
CA VAL A 104 13.59 0.03 9.99
C VAL A 104 14.36 -1.27 10.31
N SER A 105 15.10 -1.84 9.36
CA SER A 105 15.94 -3.03 9.59
C SER A 105 17.04 -2.84 10.64
N ARG A 106 17.31 -1.61 11.03
CA ARG A 106 18.27 -1.30 12.11
C ARG A 106 17.75 -1.70 13.49
N PHE A 107 16.45 -1.88 13.65
CA PHE A 107 15.80 -2.17 14.92
C PHE A 107 14.64 -3.17 14.81
N THR A 108 14.39 -3.71 13.61
CA THR A 108 13.39 -4.78 13.37
C THR A 108 14.03 -5.92 12.59
N ASP A 109 13.55 -7.15 12.83
CA ASP A 109 14.04 -8.37 12.17
C ASP A 109 13.16 -8.76 10.98
N ARG A 110 11.97 -8.17 10.87
CA ARG A 110 10.96 -8.50 9.86
C ARG A 110 10.30 -7.25 9.32
N PHE A 111 10.10 -7.22 8.00
CA PHE A 111 9.24 -6.26 7.32
C PHE A 111 8.08 -6.99 6.66
N ASP A 112 6.85 -6.64 7.05
CA ASP A 112 5.63 -7.23 6.54
C ASP A 112 4.92 -6.25 5.59
N PHE A 113 4.62 -6.71 4.38
CA PHE A 113 3.89 -5.93 3.38
C PHE A 113 2.37 -6.05 3.51
N GLU A 114 1.88 -6.75 4.56
CA GLU A 114 0.45 -7.03 4.79
C GLU A 114 -0.21 -7.83 3.63
N GLY A 115 0.49 -8.03 2.56
CA GLY A 115 0.01 -8.76 1.39
C GLY A 115 -1.02 -8.00 0.57
N SER A 116 -1.46 -8.63 -0.53
CA SER A 116 -2.54 -8.12 -1.36
C SER A 116 -3.18 -9.25 -2.15
N MET A 117 -4.51 -9.15 -2.35
CA MET A 117 -5.24 -10.02 -3.27
C MET A 117 -5.25 -9.46 -4.71
N LEU A 118 -4.69 -8.27 -4.92
CA LEU A 118 -4.52 -7.66 -6.24
C LEU A 118 -3.21 -8.16 -6.84
N GLU A 119 -3.27 -8.90 -7.95
CA GLU A 119 -2.12 -9.54 -8.60
C GLU A 119 -0.97 -8.56 -8.88
N GLY A 120 -1.29 -7.35 -9.40
CA GLY A 120 -0.28 -6.34 -9.68
C GLY A 120 0.46 -5.82 -8.44
N VAL A 121 -0.23 -5.75 -7.30
CA VAL A 121 0.36 -5.33 -6.03
C VAL A 121 1.19 -6.46 -5.43
N GLU A 122 0.69 -7.68 -5.47
CA GLU A 122 1.40 -8.88 -5.03
C GLU A 122 2.71 -9.06 -5.82
N HIS A 123 2.65 -8.94 -7.16
CA HIS A 123 3.83 -8.98 -8.01
C HIS A 123 4.84 -7.86 -7.69
N TYR A 124 4.36 -6.67 -7.35
CA TYR A 124 5.22 -5.58 -6.91
C TYR A 124 5.97 -5.92 -5.62
N PHE A 125 5.30 -6.50 -4.62
CA PHE A 125 5.94 -6.88 -3.35
C PHE A 125 6.98 -8.00 -3.55
N ARG A 126 6.75 -8.95 -4.44
CA ARG A 126 7.74 -10.02 -4.76
C ARG A 126 9.08 -9.49 -5.22
N LYS A 127 9.12 -8.31 -5.86
CA LYS A 127 10.39 -7.70 -6.31
C LYS A 127 11.34 -7.33 -5.19
N PHE A 128 10.85 -7.23 -3.95
CA PHE A 128 11.65 -6.99 -2.77
C PHE A 128 12.20 -8.27 -2.12
N GLY A 129 12.03 -9.44 -2.76
CA GLY A 129 12.51 -10.72 -2.23
C GLY A 129 11.64 -11.27 -1.11
N THR A 130 10.35 -10.93 -1.08
CA THR A 130 9.43 -11.34 -0.01
C THR A 130 9.11 -12.83 -0.07
N ILE A 131 8.87 -13.41 1.10
CA ILE A 131 8.36 -14.77 1.26
C ILE A 131 6.84 -14.68 1.46
N GLN A 132 6.08 -15.29 0.55
CA GLN A 132 4.63 -15.35 0.67
C GLN A 132 4.23 -16.31 1.79
N THR A 133 3.56 -15.80 2.81
CA THR A 133 3.05 -16.60 3.90
C THR A 133 1.52 -16.64 3.82
N PRO A 134 0.90 -17.83 3.61
CA PRO A 134 -0.55 -17.92 3.55
C PRO A 134 -1.18 -17.70 4.93
N TYR A 135 -2.31 -17.01 4.95
CA TYR A 135 -3.17 -16.94 6.13
C TYR A 135 -4.57 -17.42 5.80
N PHE A 136 -5.29 -17.86 6.81
CA PHE A 136 -6.61 -18.44 6.65
C PHE A 136 -7.66 -17.63 7.40
N THR A 137 -8.76 -17.31 6.72
CA THR A 137 -9.96 -16.78 7.37
C THR A 137 -10.88 -17.95 7.72
N ILE A 138 -11.04 -18.21 9.01
CA ILE A 138 -11.91 -19.27 9.52
C ILE A 138 -13.23 -18.64 9.95
N THR A 139 -14.32 -19.03 9.29
CA THR A 139 -15.67 -18.58 9.63
C THR A 139 -16.49 -19.76 10.18
N ARG A 140 -17.17 -19.55 11.32
CA ARG A 140 -18.11 -20.52 11.90
C ARG A 140 -19.53 -20.01 11.70
N GLY A 141 -20.39 -20.81 11.04
CA GLY A 141 -21.81 -20.51 10.87
C GLY A 141 -22.38 -21.13 9.61
N LYS A 142 -23.72 -21.24 9.55
CA LYS A 142 -24.44 -21.61 8.32
C LYS A 142 -24.59 -20.34 7.48
N MET A 143 -23.75 -20.16 6.49
CA MET A 143 -23.97 -19.08 5.52
C MET A 143 -25.27 -19.34 4.74
N CYS A 144 -26.17 -18.36 4.73
CA CYS A 144 -27.37 -18.41 3.91
C CYS A 144 -26.97 -18.65 2.43
N LEU A 145 -27.72 -19.52 1.73
CA LEU A 145 -27.47 -19.86 0.32
C LEU A 145 -27.42 -18.62 -0.58
N LEU A 146 -28.22 -17.60 -0.29
CA LEU A 146 -28.23 -16.32 -1.00
C LEU A 146 -26.90 -15.57 -0.85
N TYR A 147 -26.29 -15.56 0.35
CA TYR A 147 -25.01 -14.93 0.59
C TYR A 147 -23.86 -15.68 -0.12
N ARG A 148 -23.94 -17.04 -0.15
CA ARG A 148 -22.98 -17.87 -0.92
C ARG A 148 -23.08 -17.61 -2.42
N ALA A 149 -24.29 -17.45 -2.94
CA ALA A 149 -24.53 -17.09 -4.34
C ALA A 149 -24.00 -15.68 -4.67
N TRP A 150 -24.23 -14.72 -3.78
CA TRP A 150 -23.73 -13.35 -3.91
C TRP A 150 -22.20 -13.29 -3.91
N LEU A 151 -21.53 -14.04 -3.02
CA LEU A 151 -20.05 -14.14 -3.00
C LEU A 151 -19.48 -14.77 -4.28
N LYS A 152 -20.20 -15.77 -4.87
CA LYS A 152 -19.80 -16.35 -6.15
C LYS A 152 -19.98 -15.38 -7.31
N LEU A 153 -21.07 -14.65 -7.35
CA LEU A 153 -21.34 -13.61 -8.36
C LEU A 153 -20.31 -12.47 -8.28
N GLY A 154 -19.97 -12.02 -7.07
CA GLY A 154 -18.95 -10.99 -6.88
C GLY A 154 -17.55 -11.41 -7.40
N LYS A 155 -17.16 -12.66 -7.22
CA LYS A 155 -15.92 -13.20 -7.79
C LYS A 155 -15.96 -13.35 -9.31
N PHE A 156 -17.15 -13.57 -9.89
CA PHE A 156 -17.32 -13.67 -11.35
C PHE A 156 -17.23 -12.30 -12.03
N VAL A 157 -17.76 -11.26 -11.39
CA VAL A 157 -17.72 -9.88 -11.89
C VAL A 157 -16.29 -9.33 -11.88
N THR A 158 -15.50 -9.61 -10.84
CA THR A 158 -14.08 -9.21 -10.77
C THR A 158 -13.25 -9.92 -11.83
N LYS A 159 -13.51 -11.19 -12.11
CA LYS A 159 -12.76 -11.94 -13.12
C LYS A 159 -13.04 -11.46 -14.56
N GLN A 160 -14.29 -11.06 -14.87
CA GLN A 160 -14.64 -10.49 -16.18
C GLN A 160 -14.04 -9.08 -16.43
N HIS A 161 -13.73 -8.33 -15.38
CA HIS A 161 -13.08 -7.03 -15.51
C HIS A 161 -11.60 -7.18 -15.87
N ASP A 162 -10.92 -8.16 -15.28
CA ASP A 162 -9.50 -8.45 -15.58
C ASP A 162 -9.32 -8.96 -17.02
N GLU A 163 -10.21 -9.82 -17.51
CA GLU A 163 -10.12 -10.37 -18.88
C GLU A 163 -10.42 -9.32 -19.98
N ARG A 164 -11.16 -8.24 -19.68
CA ARG A 164 -11.42 -7.14 -20.62
C ARG A 164 -10.28 -6.13 -20.74
N ASP A 165 -9.51 -5.95 -19.71
CA ASP A 165 -8.36 -5.04 -19.74
C ASP A 165 -7.13 -5.66 -20.44
N ASP A 166 -7.03 -6.99 -20.42
CA ASP A 166 -5.95 -7.71 -21.12
C ASP A 166 -6.16 -7.72 -22.65
N ASN A 167 -7.42 -7.77 -23.11
CA ASN A 167 -7.77 -7.74 -24.54
C ASN A 167 -7.71 -6.34 -25.19
N ARG A 168 -7.41 -5.26 -24.44
CA ARG A 168 -7.23 -3.91 -24.98
C ARG A 168 -5.76 -3.52 -25.19
N LYS A 169 -4.83 -4.45 -24.96
CA LYS A 169 -3.39 -4.22 -25.10
C LYS A 169 -2.76 -4.95 -26.29
N ILE A 170 -3.56 -5.31 -27.30
CA ILE A 170 -3.07 -5.78 -28.60
C ILE A 170 -3.30 -4.71 -29.65
#